data_e8f2fd4d88fe04ad622dc4cef541cda9
#
_entry.id   e8f2fd4d88fe04ad622dc4cef541cda9
#
_cell.length_a   1.000
_cell.length_b   1.000
_cell.length_c   1.000
_cell.angle_alpha   90.00
_cell.angle_beta   90.00
_cell.angle_gamma   90.00
#
_symmetry.space_group_name_H-M   'P 1'
#
loop_
_entity.id
_entity.type
_entity.pdbx_description
1 polymer ?
#
loop_
_entity_poly.entity_id
_entity_poly.type
_entity_poly.pdbx_seq_one_letter_code
_entity_poly.pdbx_strand_id
1 'polypeptide(L)'
;IAQHIYFNSAAQLARYGPIAKAAGAEIGLRVNPGYSNATLGGNLYDPCAPRSRFGEVASKLDEVDWDLVDIFHVHALCESLADGSIGLINHVAEQFAPYLARVSAVNFGGGHFLNKPGYDVDALIAAIIAFRDRFQIDVILEPGGGLVVDTGELHASVIDLHWNDGAIALLDASASTHMPDVLEAPYRPDVVGAGLPDEQAHTYRLAGRTC
;
A
#
# COMPACT_ATOMS: atom_id res chain seq x y z
N ILE A 1 18.34 15.12 1.91
CA ILE A 1 18.59 14.47 0.61
C ILE A 1 18.04 13.06 0.76
N ALA A 2 17.25 12.59 -0.21
CA ALA A 2 16.72 11.22 -0.20
C ALA A 2 17.85 10.22 -0.48
N GLN A 3 17.89 9.13 0.28
CA GLN A 3 18.82 8.04 0.06
C GLN A 3 18.38 7.18 -1.14
N HIS A 4 17.09 6.87 -1.21
CA HIS A 4 16.50 6.09 -2.29
C HIS A 4 15.53 6.97 -3.10
N ILE A 5 15.54 6.84 -4.41
CA ILE A 5 14.61 7.52 -5.33
C ILE A 5 14.02 6.49 -6.27
N TYR A 6 12.69 6.39 -6.32
CA TYR A 6 11.99 5.44 -7.15
C TYR A 6 11.36 6.11 -8.37
N PHE A 7 11.68 5.63 -9.56
CA PHE A 7 11.05 6.08 -10.81
C PHE A 7 9.92 5.14 -11.22
N ASN A 8 8.87 5.72 -11.76
CA ASN A 8 7.67 4.97 -12.13
C ASN A 8 7.74 4.36 -13.52
N SER A 9 8.66 4.79 -14.38
CA SER A 9 8.78 4.32 -15.76
C SER A 9 10.21 4.43 -16.29
N ALA A 10 10.52 3.68 -17.34
CA ALA A 10 11.78 3.76 -18.06
C ALA A 10 12.07 5.18 -18.58
N ALA A 11 11.04 5.91 -19.01
CA ALA A 11 11.19 7.28 -19.48
C ALA A 11 11.59 8.26 -18.36
N GLN A 12 11.02 8.10 -17.15
CA GLN A 12 11.44 8.89 -15.98
C GLN A 12 12.86 8.53 -15.57
N LEU A 13 13.18 7.24 -15.54
CA LEU A 13 14.53 6.76 -15.23
C LEU A 13 15.56 7.33 -16.21
N ALA A 14 15.33 7.25 -17.51
CA ALA A 14 16.23 7.80 -18.52
C ALA A 14 16.45 9.31 -18.36
N ARG A 15 15.39 10.05 -18.01
CA ARG A 15 15.45 11.51 -17.87
C ARG A 15 16.13 11.97 -16.59
N TYR A 16 15.84 11.32 -15.46
CA TYR A 16 16.23 11.81 -14.14
C TYR A 16 17.23 10.91 -13.42
N GLY A 17 17.36 9.65 -13.83
CA GLY A 17 18.26 8.68 -13.22
C GLY A 17 19.71 9.14 -13.17
N PRO A 18 20.29 9.64 -14.27
CA PRO A 18 21.67 10.15 -14.24
C PRO A 18 21.89 11.28 -13.23
N ILE A 19 20.88 12.16 -13.05
CA ILE A 19 20.94 13.26 -12.08
C ILE A 19 20.88 12.72 -10.66
N ALA A 20 19.99 11.78 -10.38
CA ALA A 20 19.85 11.14 -9.07
C ALA A 20 21.12 10.35 -8.70
N LYS A 21 21.67 9.58 -9.64
CA LYS A 21 22.92 8.82 -9.45
C LYS A 21 24.09 9.76 -9.15
N ALA A 22 24.23 10.85 -9.89
CA ALA A 22 25.26 11.86 -9.65
C ALA A 22 25.12 12.55 -8.28
N ALA A 23 23.90 12.62 -7.73
CA ALA A 23 23.63 13.12 -6.39
C ALA A 23 23.86 12.07 -5.28
N GLY A 24 24.27 10.85 -5.63
CA GLY A 24 24.58 9.77 -4.69
C GLY A 24 23.33 9.01 -4.17
N ALA A 25 22.19 9.10 -4.87
CA ALA A 25 21.01 8.34 -4.50
C ALA A 25 21.06 6.92 -5.10
N GLU A 26 20.55 5.96 -4.36
CA GLU A 26 20.18 4.64 -4.88
C GLU A 26 18.87 4.72 -5.66
N ILE A 27 18.82 4.09 -6.81
CA ILE A 27 17.73 4.25 -7.75
C ILE A 27 16.88 2.99 -7.79
N GLY A 28 15.59 3.14 -7.50
CA GLY A 28 14.58 2.12 -7.72
C GLY A 28 13.78 2.35 -9.01
N LEU A 29 13.43 1.27 -9.69
CA LEU A 29 12.43 1.28 -10.75
C LEU A 29 11.19 0.54 -10.28
N ARG A 30 10.04 1.22 -10.28
CA ARG A 30 8.76 0.57 -10.02
C ARG A 30 8.34 -0.24 -11.24
N VAL A 31 8.10 -1.51 -11.01
CA VAL A 31 7.60 -2.46 -12.00
C VAL A 31 6.18 -2.87 -11.64
N ASN A 32 5.30 -2.91 -12.64
CA ASN A 32 4.00 -3.51 -12.52
C ASN A 32 4.15 -5.03 -12.68
N PRO A 33 3.99 -5.82 -11.61
CA PRO A 33 4.24 -7.26 -11.69
C PRO A 33 3.15 -8.03 -12.43
N GLY A 34 2.02 -7.40 -12.77
CA GLY A 34 0.85 -8.10 -13.33
C GLY A 34 0.18 -9.05 -12.32
N TYR A 35 0.51 -8.93 -11.04
CA TYR A 35 -0.04 -9.71 -9.93
C TYR A 35 -0.50 -8.74 -8.84
N SER A 36 -1.71 -8.91 -8.39
CA SER A 36 -2.26 -8.20 -7.23
C SER A 36 -3.30 -9.08 -6.54
N ASN A 37 -3.41 -8.96 -5.22
CA ASN A 37 -4.51 -9.54 -4.46
C ASN A 37 -5.39 -8.46 -3.80
N ALA A 38 -5.32 -7.22 -4.30
CA ALA A 38 -6.16 -6.14 -3.83
C ALA A 38 -7.63 -6.44 -4.13
N THR A 39 -8.44 -6.63 -3.06
CA THR A 39 -9.87 -6.95 -3.16
C THR A 39 -10.76 -5.78 -2.74
N LEU A 40 -10.20 -4.78 -2.05
CA LEU A 40 -10.92 -3.60 -1.59
C LEU A 40 -11.31 -2.72 -2.76
N GLY A 41 -12.56 -2.25 -2.79
CA GLY A 41 -13.04 -1.31 -3.81
C GLY A 41 -12.97 -1.81 -5.25
N GLY A 42 -12.94 -3.13 -5.49
CA GLY A 42 -12.78 -3.69 -6.83
C GLY A 42 -11.43 -3.28 -7.44
N ASN A 43 -11.45 -2.73 -8.66
CA ASN A 43 -10.21 -2.29 -9.34
C ASN A 43 -9.63 -0.96 -8.81
N LEU A 44 -10.29 -0.29 -7.85
CA LEU A 44 -9.87 1.03 -7.37
C LEU A 44 -8.48 0.99 -6.71
N TYR A 45 -8.24 -0.04 -5.90
CA TYR A 45 -6.98 -0.24 -5.18
C TYR A 45 -6.06 -1.29 -5.81
N ASP A 46 -6.39 -1.77 -7.03
CA ASP A 46 -5.52 -2.68 -7.76
C ASP A 46 -4.52 -1.90 -8.62
N PRO A 47 -3.24 -1.81 -8.20
CA PRO A 47 -2.22 -1.11 -8.97
C PRO A 47 -1.83 -1.83 -10.27
N CYS A 48 -2.25 -3.09 -10.45
CA CYS A 48 -1.99 -3.90 -11.63
C CYS A 48 -3.19 -3.94 -12.60
N ALA A 49 -4.29 -3.26 -12.28
CA ALA A 49 -5.48 -3.20 -13.14
C ALA A 49 -5.15 -2.68 -14.55
N PRO A 50 -5.91 -3.08 -15.59
CA PRO A 50 -5.74 -2.55 -16.93
C PRO A 50 -5.76 -1.02 -16.96
N ARG A 51 -4.80 -0.41 -17.65
CA ARG A 51 -4.60 1.05 -17.72
C ARG A 51 -4.12 1.69 -16.39
N SER A 52 -3.65 0.91 -15.43
CA SER A 52 -2.98 1.48 -14.27
C SER A 52 -1.78 2.31 -14.72
N ARG A 53 -1.58 3.45 -14.03
CA ARG A 53 -0.42 4.31 -14.25
C ARG A 53 0.81 3.89 -13.45
N PHE A 54 0.71 2.84 -12.65
CA PHE A 54 1.71 2.46 -11.66
C PHE A 54 2.69 1.41 -12.16
N GLY A 55 3.93 1.83 -12.32
CA GLY A 55 5.06 0.96 -12.64
C GLY A 55 5.20 0.65 -14.13
N GLU A 56 6.43 0.34 -14.54
CA GLU A 56 6.73 -0.11 -15.88
C GLU A 56 6.20 -1.53 -16.10
N VAL A 57 5.63 -1.78 -17.25
CA VAL A 57 5.08 -3.11 -17.56
C VAL A 57 6.18 -4.09 -17.98
N ALA A 58 5.99 -5.38 -17.69
CA ALA A 58 6.98 -6.42 -17.96
C ALA A 58 7.49 -6.42 -19.41
N SER A 59 6.63 -6.15 -20.41
CA SER A 59 6.99 -6.10 -21.82
C SER A 59 7.93 -4.95 -22.22
N LYS A 60 8.18 -4.01 -21.32
CA LYS A 60 9.05 -2.85 -21.51
C LYS A 60 10.38 -2.93 -20.73
N LEU A 61 10.57 -3.95 -19.93
CA LEU A 61 11.75 -4.07 -19.08
C LEU A 61 13.05 -4.29 -19.86
N ASP A 62 12.98 -4.82 -21.06
CA ASP A 62 14.15 -4.96 -21.94
C ASP A 62 14.64 -3.61 -22.51
N GLU A 63 13.79 -2.56 -22.47
CA GLU A 63 14.13 -1.20 -22.90
C GLU A 63 14.79 -0.39 -21.77
N VAL A 64 14.83 -0.91 -20.53
CA VAL A 64 15.34 -0.24 -19.34
C VAL A 64 16.87 -0.27 -19.31
N ASP A 65 17.48 0.86 -19.01
CA ASP A 65 18.90 0.93 -18.66
C ASP A 65 19.09 0.46 -17.21
N TRP A 66 19.33 -0.85 -17.06
CA TRP A 66 19.48 -1.49 -15.75
C TRP A 66 20.79 -1.11 -15.05
N ASP A 67 21.76 -0.51 -15.72
CA ASP A 67 23.01 -0.04 -15.09
C ASP A 67 22.74 1.18 -14.17
N LEU A 68 21.58 1.81 -14.35
CA LEU A 68 21.12 2.88 -13.47
C LEU A 68 20.31 2.36 -12.26
N VAL A 69 19.84 1.11 -12.28
CA VAL A 69 18.86 0.60 -11.30
C VAL A 69 19.55 -0.21 -10.21
N ASP A 70 19.41 0.22 -8.97
CA ASP A 70 19.93 -0.47 -7.79
C ASP A 70 18.83 -1.33 -7.13
N ILE A 71 17.55 -0.94 -7.24
CA ILE A 71 16.43 -1.55 -6.52
C ILE A 71 15.29 -1.89 -7.48
N PHE A 72 14.87 -3.16 -7.48
CA PHE A 72 13.64 -3.60 -8.16
C PHE A 72 12.45 -3.36 -7.24
N HIS A 73 11.50 -2.48 -7.61
CA HIS A 73 10.39 -2.12 -6.75
C HIS A 73 9.06 -2.60 -7.32
N VAL A 74 8.28 -3.29 -6.51
CA VAL A 74 6.88 -3.65 -6.77
C VAL A 74 5.99 -3.17 -5.62
N HIS A 75 4.80 -2.69 -5.95
CA HIS A 75 3.80 -2.34 -4.95
C HIS A 75 2.43 -2.76 -5.49
N ALA A 76 1.96 -3.92 -5.04
CA ALA A 76 0.83 -4.63 -5.63
C ALA A 76 -0.18 -5.14 -4.60
N LEU A 77 0.01 -4.82 -3.32
CA LEU A 77 -0.85 -5.27 -2.23
C LEU A 77 -1.63 -4.11 -1.63
N CYS A 78 -2.79 -4.44 -1.05
CA CYS A 78 -3.58 -3.52 -0.24
C CYS A 78 -4.18 -4.31 0.93
N GLU A 79 -3.82 -3.97 2.17
CA GLU A 79 -4.28 -4.60 3.42
C GLU A 79 -4.26 -6.14 3.40
N SER A 80 -3.24 -6.70 2.80
CA SER A 80 -3.13 -8.14 2.55
C SER A 80 -2.62 -8.89 3.77
N LEU A 81 -3.11 -10.11 3.96
CA LEU A 81 -2.53 -11.08 4.87
C LEU A 81 -1.24 -11.69 4.30
N ALA A 82 -0.60 -12.57 5.06
CA ALA A 82 0.69 -13.17 4.71
C ALA A 82 0.66 -13.97 3.38
N ASP A 83 -0.44 -14.62 3.05
CA ASP A 83 -0.62 -15.35 1.80
C ASP A 83 -0.47 -14.44 0.57
N GLY A 84 -1.04 -13.22 0.61
CA GLY A 84 -0.85 -12.24 -0.44
C GLY A 84 0.59 -11.75 -0.54
N SER A 85 1.24 -11.52 0.59
CA SER A 85 2.64 -11.13 0.65
C SER A 85 3.56 -12.21 0.07
N ILE A 86 3.37 -13.45 0.49
CA ILE A 86 4.13 -14.62 0.02
C ILE A 86 3.84 -14.90 -1.46
N GLY A 87 2.58 -14.77 -1.88
CA GLY A 87 2.20 -14.90 -3.28
C GLY A 87 2.91 -13.90 -4.19
N LEU A 88 3.02 -12.63 -3.77
CA LEU A 88 3.77 -11.61 -4.50
C LEU A 88 5.27 -11.94 -4.57
N ILE A 89 5.88 -12.35 -3.46
CA ILE A 89 7.30 -12.75 -3.40
C ILE A 89 7.58 -13.89 -4.38
N ASN A 90 6.74 -14.93 -4.36
CA ASN A 90 6.90 -16.09 -5.26
C ASN A 90 6.70 -15.69 -6.73
N HIS A 91 5.68 -14.88 -7.02
CA HIS A 91 5.43 -14.39 -8.36
C HIS A 91 6.63 -13.61 -8.92
N VAL A 92 7.18 -12.70 -8.13
CA VAL A 92 8.36 -11.92 -8.52
C VAL A 92 9.59 -12.83 -8.72
N ALA A 93 9.79 -13.82 -7.83
CA ALA A 93 10.88 -14.78 -7.94
C ALA A 93 10.81 -15.65 -9.21
N GLU A 94 9.62 -15.93 -9.70
CA GLU A 94 9.40 -16.77 -10.89
C GLU A 94 9.45 -15.96 -12.18
N GLN A 95 8.79 -14.80 -12.20
CA GLN A 95 8.59 -14.04 -13.44
C GLN A 95 9.73 -13.07 -13.75
N PHE A 96 10.46 -12.60 -12.72
CA PHE A 96 11.43 -11.51 -12.87
C PHE A 96 12.88 -11.91 -12.53
N ALA A 97 13.17 -13.21 -12.35
CA ALA A 97 14.50 -13.70 -12.00
C ALA A 97 15.66 -13.09 -12.83
N PRO A 98 15.55 -12.91 -14.17
CA PRO A 98 16.63 -12.30 -14.97
C PRO A 98 16.94 -10.85 -14.58
N TYR A 99 15.96 -10.10 -14.12
CA TYR A 99 16.13 -8.70 -13.71
C TYR A 99 16.62 -8.60 -12.28
N LEU A 100 16.23 -9.56 -11.40
CA LEU A 100 16.69 -9.62 -10.02
C LEU A 100 18.22 -9.82 -9.92
N ALA A 101 18.83 -10.50 -10.88
CA ALA A 101 20.27 -10.66 -10.94
C ALA A 101 21.05 -9.36 -11.24
N ARG A 102 20.35 -8.27 -11.56
CA ARG A 102 20.94 -6.97 -11.95
C ARG A 102 20.81 -5.89 -10.87
N VAL A 103 20.18 -6.20 -9.73
CA VAL A 103 19.89 -5.25 -8.66
C VAL A 103 20.48 -5.73 -7.34
N SER A 104 20.67 -4.83 -6.39
CA SER A 104 21.15 -5.11 -5.04
C SER A 104 20.02 -5.39 -4.05
N ALA A 105 18.81 -4.92 -4.35
CA ALA A 105 17.66 -5.08 -3.47
C ALA A 105 16.35 -5.23 -4.25
N VAL A 106 15.36 -5.85 -3.60
CA VAL A 106 13.96 -5.80 -4.01
C VAL A 106 13.15 -5.10 -2.92
N ASN A 107 12.34 -4.13 -3.32
CA ASN A 107 11.36 -3.49 -2.48
C ASN A 107 9.96 -4.00 -2.87
N PHE A 108 9.31 -4.74 -1.99
CA PHE A 108 7.95 -5.27 -2.19
C PHE A 108 6.84 -4.28 -1.86
N GLY A 109 7.18 -3.02 -1.56
CA GLY A 109 6.25 -1.95 -1.32
C GLY A 109 5.43 -2.12 -0.04
N GLY A 110 4.27 -1.48 -0.03
CA GLY A 110 3.32 -1.53 1.08
C GLY A 110 2.19 -2.55 0.89
N GLY A 111 1.17 -2.42 1.73
CA GLY A 111 0.01 -3.30 1.72
C GLY A 111 0.16 -4.57 2.55
N HIS A 112 1.31 -4.77 3.18
CA HIS A 112 1.56 -5.85 4.17
C HIS A 112 0.97 -5.46 5.51
N PHE A 113 -0.15 -6.07 5.89
CA PHE A 113 -0.88 -5.69 7.11
C PHE A 113 -0.43 -6.55 8.31
N LEU A 114 0.82 -6.38 8.70
CA LEU A 114 1.58 -7.25 9.62
C LEU A 114 0.90 -7.48 10.98
N ASN A 115 0.16 -6.51 11.49
CA ASN A 115 -0.53 -6.59 12.78
C ASN A 115 -2.02 -6.96 12.67
N LYS A 116 -2.51 -7.27 11.46
CA LYS A 116 -3.89 -7.75 11.30
C LYS A 116 -4.04 -9.13 11.94
N PRO A 117 -5.11 -9.37 12.72
CA PRO A 117 -5.40 -10.69 13.26
C PRO A 117 -5.38 -11.77 12.17
N GLY A 118 -4.62 -12.85 12.40
CA GLY A 118 -4.44 -13.94 11.44
C GLY A 118 -3.30 -13.75 10.44
N TYR A 119 -2.52 -12.68 10.53
CA TYR A 119 -1.31 -12.52 9.73
C TYR A 119 -0.21 -13.48 10.22
N ASP A 120 0.24 -14.39 9.37
CA ASP A 120 1.33 -15.33 9.68
C ASP A 120 2.69 -14.68 9.40
N VAL A 121 3.22 -14.01 10.43
CA VAL A 121 4.51 -13.29 10.34
C VAL A 121 5.67 -14.28 10.13
N ASP A 122 5.62 -15.45 10.75
CA ASP A 122 6.71 -16.45 10.65
C ASP A 122 6.78 -17.01 9.21
N ALA A 123 5.64 -17.26 8.57
CA ALA A 123 5.59 -17.68 7.18
C ALA A 123 6.15 -16.60 6.23
N LEU A 124 5.84 -15.31 6.48
CA LEU A 124 6.43 -14.22 5.71
C LEU A 124 7.94 -14.16 5.87
N ILE A 125 8.45 -14.24 7.11
CA ILE A 125 9.88 -14.23 7.40
C ILE A 125 10.57 -15.38 6.67
N ALA A 126 10.02 -16.59 6.73
CA ALA A 126 10.57 -17.75 6.02
C ALA A 126 10.63 -17.52 4.50
N ALA A 127 9.59 -16.93 3.90
CA ALA A 127 9.56 -16.62 2.47
C ALA A 127 10.61 -15.55 2.09
N ILE A 128 10.78 -14.52 2.91
CA ILE A 128 11.80 -13.48 2.69
C ILE A 128 13.21 -14.08 2.78
N ILE A 129 13.48 -14.92 3.78
CA ILE A 129 14.79 -15.58 3.94
C ILE A 129 15.07 -16.45 2.72
N ALA A 130 14.12 -17.28 2.30
CA ALA A 130 14.28 -18.14 1.12
C ALA A 130 14.52 -17.33 -0.17
N PHE A 131 13.85 -16.19 -0.32
CA PHE A 131 14.05 -15.29 -1.45
C PHE A 131 15.46 -14.66 -1.44
N ARG A 132 15.89 -14.14 -0.28
CA ARG A 132 17.24 -13.59 -0.09
C ARG A 132 18.33 -14.63 -0.35
N ASP A 133 18.15 -15.85 0.15
CA ASP A 133 19.11 -16.94 -0.04
C ASP A 133 19.22 -17.38 -1.50
N ARG A 134 18.08 -17.34 -2.24
CA ARG A 134 18.06 -17.70 -3.66
C ARG A 134 18.73 -16.66 -4.54
N PHE A 135 18.48 -15.37 -4.31
CA PHE A 135 18.91 -14.30 -5.20
C PHE A 135 20.14 -13.51 -4.69
N GLN A 136 20.51 -13.69 -3.42
CA GLN A 136 21.62 -12.98 -2.75
C GLN A 136 21.46 -11.45 -2.82
N ILE A 137 20.23 -10.95 -2.64
CA ILE A 137 19.87 -9.54 -2.65
C ILE A 137 19.07 -9.17 -1.40
N ASP A 138 19.06 -7.90 -1.04
CA ASP A 138 18.30 -7.41 0.10
C ASP A 138 16.80 -7.26 -0.20
N VAL A 139 15.98 -7.33 0.86
CA VAL A 139 14.53 -7.16 0.78
C VAL A 139 14.11 -5.97 1.63
N ILE A 140 13.31 -5.09 1.03
CA ILE A 140 12.70 -3.93 1.67
C ILE A 140 11.18 -4.10 1.65
N LEU A 141 10.52 -3.75 2.75
CA LEU A 141 9.06 -3.63 2.85
C LEU A 141 8.71 -2.22 3.30
N GLU A 142 7.52 -1.73 2.89
CA GLU A 142 6.98 -0.41 3.24
C GLU A 142 5.61 -0.51 3.96
N PRO A 143 5.52 -1.24 5.10
CA PRO A 143 4.25 -1.47 5.77
C PRO A 143 3.75 -0.20 6.46
N GLY A 144 2.85 0.56 5.84
CA GLY A 144 2.26 1.76 6.42
C GLY A 144 1.25 1.42 7.53
N GLY A 145 0.02 1.02 7.17
CA GLY A 145 -1.03 0.62 8.11
C GLY A 145 -0.59 -0.49 9.06
N GLY A 146 0.21 -1.43 8.56
CA GLY A 146 0.76 -2.53 9.37
C GLY A 146 1.69 -2.10 10.52
N LEU A 147 2.06 -0.83 10.62
CA LEU A 147 2.86 -0.30 11.74
C LEU A 147 2.08 0.64 12.65
N VAL A 148 1.03 1.30 12.14
CA VAL A 148 0.37 2.40 12.86
C VAL A 148 -1.09 2.13 13.19
N VAL A 149 -1.72 1.09 12.65
CA VAL A 149 -3.09 0.74 13.04
C VAL A 149 -3.15 0.44 14.54
N ASP A 150 -4.23 0.84 15.18
CA ASP A 150 -4.44 0.71 16.63
C ASP A 150 -3.44 1.48 17.53
N THR A 151 -2.66 2.41 16.97
CA THR A 151 -1.72 3.22 17.76
C THR A 151 -2.31 4.52 18.28
N GLY A 152 -3.52 4.88 17.88
CA GLY A 152 -4.19 6.10 18.29
C GLY A 152 -5.68 6.08 18.02
N GLU A 153 -6.37 7.02 18.62
CA GLU A 153 -7.82 7.23 18.49
C GLU A 153 -8.11 8.67 18.10
N LEU A 154 -9.12 8.88 17.27
CA LEU A 154 -9.67 10.20 17.01
C LEU A 154 -10.75 10.50 18.02
N HIS A 155 -10.51 11.47 18.91
CA HIS A 155 -11.53 11.98 19.82
C HIS A 155 -12.30 13.13 19.17
N ALA A 156 -13.61 13.01 19.12
CA ALA A 156 -14.50 14.04 18.60
C ALA A 156 -15.69 14.25 19.57
N SER A 157 -16.15 15.50 19.65
CA SER A 157 -17.31 15.85 20.46
C SER A 157 -18.56 15.96 19.60
N VAL A 158 -19.69 15.47 20.11
CA VAL A 158 -21.00 15.77 19.53
C VAL A 158 -21.37 17.23 19.92
N ILE A 159 -21.46 18.09 18.91
CA ILE A 159 -21.75 19.53 19.11
C ILE A 159 -23.20 19.86 18.85
N ASP A 160 -23.95 18.99 18.16
CA ASP A 160 -25.38 19.12 17.94
C ASP A 160 -26.03 17.77 17.64
N LEU A 161 -27.32 17.67 17.99
CA LEU A 161 -28.18 16.54 17.62
C LEU A 161 -29.33 17.05 16.76
N HIS A 162 -29.47 16.49 15.60
CA HIS A 162 -30.44 16.90 14.60
C HIS A 162 -31.30 15.73 14.15
N TRP A 163 -32.50 16.00 13.63
CA TRP A 163 -33.39 14.99 13.07
C TRP A 163 -33.78 15.34 11.63
N ASN A 164 -33.48 14.43 10.70
CA ASN A 164 -33.96 14.52 9.34
C ASN A 164 -34.05 13.09 8.78
N ASP A 165 -35.25 12.51 8.83
CA ASP A 165 -35.51 11.11 8.47
C ASP A 165 -34.55 10.12 9.19
N GLY A 166 -34.15 10.48 10.39
CA GLY A 166 -33.24 9.76 11.27
C GLY A 166 -32.44 10.70 12.16
N ALA A 167 -31.88 10.15 13.23
CA ALA A 167 -31.06 10.91 14.17
C ALA A 167 -29.65 11.14 13.58
N ILE A 168 -29.18 12.39 13.66
CA ILE A 168 -27.88 12.83 13.19
C ILE A 168 -27.12 13.43 14.37
N ALA A 169 -25.90 12.95 14.60
CA ALA A 169 -24.96 13.54 15.54
C ALA A 169 -23.92 14.34 14.75
N LEU A 170 -23.94 15.67 14.93
CA LEU A 170 -22.95 16.57 14.34
C LEU A 170 -21.70 16.61 15.20
N LEU A 171 -20.54 16.34 14.59
CA LEU A 171 -19.25 16.28 15.26
C LEU A 171 -18.41 17.53 14.99
N ASP A 172 -17.50 17.86 15.91
CA ASP A 172 -16.44 18.87 15.71
C ASP A 172 -15.30 18.36 14.79
N ALA A 173 -15.33 17.11 14.37
CA ALA A 173 -14.50 16.51 13.34
C ALA A 173 -15.20 16.47 11.97
N SER A 174 -14.45 16.18 10.91
CA SER A 174 -15.03 15.96 9.57
C SER A 174 -14.27 14.91 8.79
N ALA A 175 -14.96 14.16 7.94
CA ALA A 175 -14.36 13.14 7.09
C ALA A 175 -13.30 13.76 6.16
N SER A 176 -13.59 14.90 5.52
CA SER A 176 -12.65 15.54 4.58
C SER A 176 -11.32 15.95 5.21
N THR A 177 -11.28 16.18 6.52
CA THR A 177 -10.06 16.63 7.22
C THR A 177 -9.37 15.49 7.98
N HIS A 178 -10.15 14.60 8.61
CA HIS A 178 -9.61 13.64 9.57
C HIS A 178 -9.66 12.20 9.06
N MET A 179 -10.53 11.88 8.10
CA MET A 179 -10.77 10.53 7.58
C MET A 179 -11.17 10.60 6.09
N PRO A 180 -10.32 11.16 5.20
CA PRO A 180 -10.69 11.41 3.79
C PRO A 180 -10.95 10.12 3.00
N ASP A 181 -10.37 9.02 3.37
CA ASP A 181 -10.57 7.69 2.80
C ASP A 181 -12.02 7.19 2.91
N VAL A 182 -12.76 7.61 3.94
CA VAL A 182 -14.21 7.34 4.07
C VAL A 182 -15.01 7.89 2.89
N LEU A 183 -14.51 8.98 2.27
CA LEU A 183 -15.17 9.62 1.12
C LEU A 183 -14.85 8.92 -0.20
N GLU A 184 -13.66 8.36 -0.33
CA GLU A 184 -13.20 7.71 -1.57
C GLU A 184 -13.64 6.25 -1.64
N ALA A 185 -13.52 5.53 -0.54
CA ALA A 185 -13.94 4.13 -0.40
C ALA A 185 -14.80 3.99 0.87
N PRO A 186 -16.10 4.31 0.81
CA PRO A 186 -16.96 4.39 1.99
C PRO A 186 -16.91 3.14 2.85
N TYR A 187 -16.58 3.31 4.11
CA TYR A 187 -16.66 2.30 5.16
C TYR A 187 -17.23 2.94 6.43
N ARG A 188 -17.68 2.11 7.36
CA ARG A 188 -18.10 2.55 8.68
C ARG A 188 -16.89 2.47 9.62
N PRO A 189 -16.35 3.60 10.09
CA PRO A 189 -15.29 3.59 11.11
C PRO A 189 -15.76 2.92 12.39
N ASP A 190 -14.84 2.25 13.07
CA ASP A 190 -15.10 1.75 14.41
C ASP A 190 -15.26 2.92 15.39
N VAL A 191 -16.27 2.84 16.25
CA VAL A 191 -16.53 3.84 17.28
C VAL A 191 -16.58 3.14 18.63
N VAL A 192 -15.71 3.55 19.53
CA VAL A 192 -15.61 2.94 20.86
C VAL A 192 -16.96 3.04 21.58
N GLY A 193 -17.47 1.91 22.04
CA GLY A 193 -18.76 1.80 22.73
C GLY A 193 -20.00 1.78 21.82
N ALA A 194 -19.84 1.89 20.50
CA ALA A 194 -20.95 1.69 19.57
C ALA A 194 -21.12 0.19 19.25
N GLY A 195 -22.36 -0.22 18.97
CA GLY A 195 -22.68 -1.55 18.45
C GLY A 195 -22.72 -1.59 16.91
N LEU A 196 -22.94 -2.76 16.35
CA LEU A 196 -23.35 -2.92 14.95
C LEU A 196 -24.78 -2.34 14.75
N PRO A 197 -25.22 -2.14 13.49
CA PRO A 197 -26.61 -1.76 13.24
C PRO A 197 -27.58 -2.69 13.98
N ASP A 198 -28.58 -2.10 14.62
CA ASP A 198 -29.65 -2.78 15.39
C ASP A 198 -29.21 -3.50 16.69
N GLU A 199 -27.95 -3.41 17.09
CA GLU A 199 -27.49 -3.94 18.39
C GLU A 199 -27.79 -3.02 19.57
N GLN A 200 -27.94 -1.72 19.32
CA GLN A 200 -28.18 -0.69 20.36
C GLN A 200 -29.57 -0.07 20.18
N ALA A 201 -30.10 0.50 21.28
CA ALA A 201 -31.44 1.13 21.30
C ALA A 201 -31.56 2.36 20.38
N HIS A 202 -30.45 2.99 20.03
CA HIS A 202 -30.45 4.22 19.25
C HIS A 202 -29.39 4.14 18.15
N THR A 203 -29.77 4.57 16.94
CA THR A 203 -28.85 4.67 15.80
C THR A 203 -28.71 6.14 15.40
N TYR A 204 -27.48 6.58 15.19
CA TYR A 204 -27.14 7.94 14.73
C TYR A 204 -26.30 7.89 13.47
N ARG A 205 -26.60 8.78 12.54
CA ARG A 205 -25.66 9.11 11.48
C ARG A 205 -24.66 10.12 12.02
N LEU A 206 -23.36 9.82 11.92
CA LEU A 206 -22.31 10.78 12.26
C LEU A 206 -22.08 11.72 11.08
N ALA A 207 -22.04 13.01 11.33
CA ALA A 207 -21.81 14.04 10.31
C ALA A 207 -20.77 15.06 10.79
N GLY A 208 -19.93 15.52 9.88
CA GLY A 208 -18.99 16.61 10.13
C GLY A 208 -19.54 17.97 9.71
N ARG A 209 -18.77 19.03 9.95
CA ARG A 209 -19.13 20.42 9.65
C ARG A 209 -18.78 20.86 8.21
N THR A 210 -18.06 20.05 7.45
CA THR A 210 -17.65 20.39 6.09
C THR A 210 -18.63 19.82 5.05
N CYS A 211 -18.82 20.54 3.96
CA CYS A 211 -19.57 20.04 2.80
C CYS A 211 -18.86 18.90 2.11
#